data_05e9224e96f152fab94ce5ed604aa325
#
_entry.id   05e9224e96f152fab94ce5ed604aa325
#
_cell.length_a   1.000
_cell.length_b   1.000
_cell.length_c   1.000
_cell.angle_alpha   90.00
_cell.angle_beta   90.00
_cell.angle_gamma   90.00
#
_symmetry.space_group_name_H-M   'P 1'
#
loop_
_entity.id
_entity.type
_entity.pdbx_description
1 polymer ?
#
loop_
_entity_poly.entity_id
_entity_poly.type
_entity_poly.pdbx_seq_one_letter_code
_entity_poly.pdbx_strand_id
1 'polypeptide(L)'
;AEGIPVLEDRATPLVFNRIPFWLAGVSDFWEAAHDVRRALTGVDEASPVIVVTHNPDVFPEIPARVALTIAGHTHGGQVAVPGLGRPVVPSQFGERYAIGHIVEGGRHLFVSTGIGTSILPVRFRVPPEISLVTIRSAIPLSQPSS
;
A
#
# COMPACT_ATOMS: atom_id res chain seq x y z
N ALA A 1 -23.74 -9.65 6.78
CA ALA A 1 -22.53 -9.01 6.27
C ALA A 1 -22.40 -7.67 6.97
N GLU A 2 -21.30 -7.43 7.67
CA GLU A 2 -21.08 -6.29 8.57
C GLU A 2 -20.73 -4.97 7.85
N GLY A 3 -21.32 -4.70 6.69
CA GLY A 3 -21.27 -3.36 6.07
C GLY A 3 -19.90 -2.75 5.82
N ILE A 4 -18.81 -3.53 5.82
CA ILE A 4 -17.47 -3.03 5.46
C ILE A 4 -17.45 -2.83 3.96
N PRO A 5 -17.25 -1.58 3.47
CA PRO A 5 -17.20 -1.33 2.03
C PRO A 5 -15.94 -1.94 1.42
N VAL A 6 -16.11 -2.65 0.32
CA VAL A 6 -15.00 -3.15 -0.51
C VAL A 6 -14.72 -2.12 -1.60
N LEU A 7 -13.47 -1.71 -1.73
CA LEU A 7 -13.03 -0.74 -2.74
C LEU A 7 -12.33 -1.50 -3.87
N GLU A 8 -13.07 -1.82 -4.91
CA GLU A 8 -12.54 -2.44 -6.14
C GLU A 8 -12.46 -1.38 -7.23
N ASP A 9 -11.25 -0.91 -7.54
CA ASP A 9 -10.95 0.18 -8.47
C ASP A 9 -11.83 1.41 -8.28
N ARG A 10 -11.94 1.85 -7.03
CA ARG A 10 -12.70 3.06 -6.65
C ARG A 10 -12.16 3.72 -5.41
N ALA A 11 -12.48 4.99 -5.23
CA ALA A 11 -12.12 5.78 -4.07
C ALA A 11 -13.34 6.20 -3.26
N THR A 12 -13.10 6.50 -1.99
CA THR A 12 -14.07 7.09 -1.07
C THR A 12 -13.43 8.26 -0.32
N PRO A 13 -14.15 9.38 -0.16
CA PRO A 13 -13.66 10.48 0.66
C PRO A 13 -13.77 10.13 2.14
N LEU A 14 -12.75 10.48 2.89
CA LEU A 14 -12.67 10.32 4.34
C LEU A 14 -12.27 11.64 5.01
N VAL A 15 -12.63 11.77 6.28
CA VAL A 15 -12.19 12.90 7.10
C VAL A 15 -11.65 12.36 8.42
N PHE A 16 -10.40 12.70 8.74
CA PHE A 16 -9.79 12.38 10.02
C PHE A 16 -9.23 13.65 10.67
N ASN A 17 -9.65 13.93 11.89
CA ASN A 17 -9.28 15.16 12.62
C ASN A 17 -9.50 16.44 11.80
N ARG A 18 -10.64 16.55 11.09
CA ARG A 18 -11.01 17.64 10.19
C ARG A 18 -10.12 17.77 8.93
N ILE A 19 -9.25 16.81 8.66
CA ILE A 19 -8.44 16.77 7.46
C ILE A 19 -9.12 15.83 6.45
N PRO A 20 -9.61 16.37 5.30
CA PRO A 20 -10.15 15.53 4.25
C PRO A 20 -9.03 14.84 3.47
N PHE A 21 -9.26 13.61 3.07
CA PHE A 21 -8.41 12.84 2.17
C PHE A 21 -9.22 11.75 1.46
N TRP A 22 -8.65 11.12 0.46
CA TRP A 22 -9.26 10.01 -0.23
C TRP A 22 -8.56 8.70 0.07
N LEU A 23 -9.36 7.65 0.23
CA LEU A 23 -8.87 6.28 0.27
C LEU A 23 -9.31 5.59 -1.02
N ALA A 24 -8.36 5.15 -1.83
CA ALA A 24 -8.61 4.40 -3.06
C ALA A 24 -8.17 2.95 -2.91
N GLY A 25 -9.03 2.01 -3.28
CA GLY A 25 -8.68 0.61 -3.41
C GLY A 25 -8.40 0.26 -4.86
N VAL A 26 -7.30 -0.44 -5.12
CA VAL A 26 -6.98 -1.03 -6.43
C VAL A 26 -7.11 -2.53 -6.34
N SER A 27 -7.84 -3.12 -7.28
CA SER A 27 -8.08 -4.56 -7.35
C SER A 27 -6.79 -5.36 -7.44
N ASP A 28 -6.85 -6.65 -7.09
CA ASP A 28 -5.66 -7.51 -7.07
C ASP A 28 -5.04 -7.64 -8.46
N PHE A 29 -3.72 -7.54 -8.52
CA PHE A 29 -2.95 -7.56 -9.76
C PHE A 29 -3.03 -8.91 -10.50
N TRP A 30 -3.21 -10.01 -9.77
CA TRP A 30 -3.20 -11.35 -10.35
C TRP A 30 -4.60 -11.93 -10.54
N GLU A 31 -5.56 -11.54 -9.72
CA GLU A 31 -6.90 -12.15 -9.71
C GLU A 31 -7.94 -11.36 -10.51
N ALA A 32 -7.70 -10.08 -10.74
CA ALA A 32 -8.64 -9.21 -11.45
C ALA A 32 -7.92 -8.25 -12.39
N ALA A 33 -8.65 -7.75 -13.38
CA ALA A 33 -8.20 -6.61 -14.18
C ALA A 33 -8.22 -5.36 -13.30
N HIS A 34 -7.08 -5.01 -12.68
CA HIS A 34 -6.94 -3.80 -11.91
C HIS A 34 -6.89 -2.56 -12.81
N ASP A 35 -7.45 -1.45 -12.34
CA ASP A 35 -7.45 -0.18 -13.08
C ASP A 35 -7.20 1.00 -12.13
N VAL A 36 -5.95 1.43 -12.06
CA VAL A 36 -5.51 2.57 -11.24
C VAL A 36 -6.22 3.87 -11.65
N ARG A 37 -6.47 4.08 -12.95
CA ARG A 37 -7.16 5.28 -13.44
C ARG A 37 -8.61 5.29 -12.97
N ARG A 38 -9.28 4.15 -13.07
CA ARG A 38 -10.64 3.98 -12.57
C ARG A 38 -10.70 4.19 -11.06
N ALA A 39 -9.76 3.60 -10.31
CA ALA A 39 -9.66 3.77 -8.86
C ALA A 39 -9.55 5.25 -8.44
N LEU A 40 -8.93 6.09 -9.25
CA LEU A 40 -8.74 7.51 -8.98
C LEU A 40 -9.75 8.42 -9.69
N THR A 41 -10.75 7.86 -10.37
CA THR A 41 -11.81 8.66 -11.03
C THR A 41 -12.62 9.43 -9.99
N GLY A 42 -12.78 10.74 -10.23
CA GLY A 42 -13.52 11.64 -9.33
C GLY A 42 -12.72 12.12 -8.12
N VAL A 43 -11.49 11.65 -7.94
CA VAL A 43 -10.59 12.20 -6.91
C VAL A 43 -9.99 13.50 -7.41
N ASP A 44 -10.26 14.58 -6.68
CA ASP A 44 -9.70 15.90 -6.96
C ASP A 44 -8.16 15.88 -6.96
N GLU A 45 -7.54 16.51 -7.94
CA GLU A 45 -6.08 16.56 -8.12
C GLU A 45 -5.32 17.17 -6.94
N ALA A 46 -5.93 18.12 -6.22
CA ALA A 46 -5.33 18.77 -5.06
C ALA A 46 -5.52 18.01 -3.75
N SER A 47 -6.40 17.01 -3.73
CA SER A 47 -6.72 16.26 -2.52
C SER A 47 -5.67 15.19 -2.24
N PRO A 48 -5.23 15.04 -0.98
CA PRO A 48 -4.40 13.91 -0.58
C PRO A 48 -5.13 12.59 -0.84
N VAL A 49 -4.42 11.61 -1.42
CA VAL A 49 -4.97 10.27 -1.65
C VAL A 49 -4.00 9.20 -1.15
N ILE A 50 -4.56 8.20 -0.47
CA ILE A 50 -3.88 6.98 -0.06
C ILE A 50 -4.44 5.85 -0.91
N VAL A 51 -3.57 5.06 -1.52
CA VAL A 51 -3.94 3.86 -2.26
C VAL A 51 -3.69 2.63 -1.39
N VAL A 52 -4.65 1.71 -1.38
CA VAL A 52 -4.52 0.39 -0.79
C VAL A 52 -4.70 -0.66 -1.88
N THR A 53 -3.80 -1.59 -1.95
CA THR A 53 -3.86 -2.74 -2.87
C THR A 53 -3.35 -4.00 -2.18
N HIS A 54 -3.73 -5.17 -2.68
CA HIS A 54 -3.15 -6.40 -2.16
C HIS A 54 -1.71 -6.57 -2.62
N ASN A 55 -1.44 -6.47 -3.91
CA ASN A 55 -0.15 -6.75 -4.52
C ASN A 55 0.65 -5.47 -4.81
N PRO A 56 1.91 -5.34 -4.34
CA PRO A 56 2.75 -4.16 -4.58
C PRO A 56 3.18 -3.99 -6.04
N ASP A 57 3.00 -4.99 -6.89
CA ASP A 57 3.39 -4.95 -8.30
C ASP A 57 2.62 -3.90 -9.11
N VAL A 58 1.52 -3.39 -8.58
CA VAL A 58 0.78 -2.26 -9.15
C VAL A 58 1.50 -0.91 -8.95
N PHE A 59 2.47 -0.83 -8.04
CA PHE A 59 3.11 0.43 -7.65
C PHE A 59 3.73 1.24 -8.80
N PRO A 60 4.35 0.64 -9.83
CA PRO A 60 4.85 1.40 -10.99
C PRO A 60 3.77 2.21 -11.73
N GLU A 61 2.51 1.77 -11.68
CA GLU A 61 1.38 2.43 -12.32
C GLU A 61 0.78 3.57 -11.48
N ILE A 62 1.12 3.63 -10.18
CA ILE A 62 0.58 4.64 -9.26
C ILE A 62 1.16 6.02 -9.60
N PRO A 63 0.30 7.03 -9.84
CA PRO A 63 0.76 8.37 -10.17
C PRO A 63 1.46 9.08 -9.00
N ALA A 64 2.36 10.00 -9.31
CA ALA A 64 3.19 10.72 -8.32
C ALA A 64 2.38 11.57 -7.31
N ARG A 65 1.12 11.90 -7.63
CA ARG A 65 0.23 12.64 -6.72
C ARG A 65 -0.30 11.81 -5.54
N VAL A 66 -0.16 10.49 -5.60
CA VAL A 66 -0.57 9.60 -4.50
C VAL A 66 0.40 9.75 -3.34
N ALA A 67 -0.13 10.14 -2.18
CA ALA A 67 0.69 10.42 -1.00
C ALA A 67 1.35 9.17 -0.41
N LEU A 68 0.63 8.04 -0.45
CA LEU A 68 1.12 6.75 0.05
C LEU A 68 0.37 5.61 -0.62
N THR A 69 1.09 4.56 -1.01
CA THR A 69 0.53 3.26 -1.37
C THR A 69 0.82 2.26 -0.26
N ILE A 70 -0.18 1.47 0.13
CA ILE A 70 -0.05 0.41 1.14
C ILE A 70 -0.37 -0.92 0.46
N ALA A 71 0.51 -1.90 0.64
CA ALA A 71 0.36 -3.24 0.08
C ALA A 71 0.78 -4.34 1.06
N GLY A 72 0.46 -5.57 0.71
CA GLY A 72 0.86 -6.78 1.42
C GLY A 72 1.39 -7.84 0.46
N HIS A 73 0.73 -9.01 0.39
CA HIS A 73 0.93 -10.10 -0.56
C HIS A 73 2.27 -10.85 -0.47
N THR A 74 3.38 -10.14 -0.45
CA THR A 74 4.74 -10.71 -0.55
C THR A 74 5.15 -11.55 0.65
N HIS A 75 4.50 -11.38 1.80
CA HIS A 75 4.91 -11.94 3.09
C HIS A 75 6.40 -11.70 3.42
N GLY A 76 7.01 -10.67 2.79
CA GLY A 76 8.45 -10.40 2.89
C GLY A 76 9.31 -11.55 2.33
N GLY A 77 8.77 -12.37 1.40
CA GLY A 77 9.39 -13.58 0.87
C GLY A 77 9.43 -14.76 1.86
N GLN A 78 8.83 -14.63 3.05
CA GLN A 78 8.79 -15.62 4.14
C GLN A 78 10.16 -16.09 4.66
N VAL A 79 11.16 -16.24 3.78
CA VAL A 79 12.49 -16.75 4.09
C VAL A 79 13.55 -15.75 3.62
N ALA A 80 14.41 -15.30 4.54
CA ALA A 80 15.56 -14.48 4.24
C ALA A 80 16.85 -15.22 4.66
N VAL A 81 17.71 -15.51 3.69
CA VAL A 81 18.96 -16.26 3.90
C VAL A 81 20.13 -15.30 3.93
N PRO A 82 21.00 -15.33 4.96
CA PRO A 82 22.18 -14.48 5.02
C PRO A 82 23.07 -14.67 3.79
N GLY A 83 23.43 -13.56 3.13
CA GLY A 83 24.26 -13.57 1.93
C GLY A 83 23.56 -13.97 0.63
N LEU A 84 22.35 -14.53 0.69
CA LEU A 84 21.56 -14.90 -0.48
C LEU A 84 20.30 -13.99 -0.67
N GLY A 85 19.87 -13.28 0.37
CA GLY A 85 18.64 -12.46 0.33
C GLY A 85 17.37 -13.30 0.48
N ARG A 86 16.34 -12.93 -0.27
CA ARG A 86 15.01 -13.58 -0.29
C ARG A 86 14.85 -14.38 -1.59
N PRO A 87 15.15 -15.70 -1.58
CA PRO A 87 15.20 -16.50 -2.81
C PRO A 87 13.85 -16.63 -3.51
N VAL A 88 12.76 -16.47 -2.77
CA VAL A 88 11.39 -16.52 -3.32
C VAL A 88 10.59 -15.33 -2.79
N VAL A 89 10.21 -14.43 -3.68
CA VAL A 89 9.27 -13.35 -3.40
C VAL A 89 8.17 -13.42 -4.47
N PRO A 90 6.88 -13.50 -4.09
CA PRO A 90 5.78 -13.52 -5.05
C PRO A 90 5.52 -12.11 -5.60
N SER A 91 6.45 -11.63 -6.42
CA SER A 91 6.44 -10.34 -7.10
C SER A 91 7.26 -10.45 -8.38
N GLN A 92 6.78 -9.84 -9.46
CA GLN A 92 7.54 -9.75 -10.72
C GLN A 92 8.79 -8.85 -10.58
N PHE A 93 8.87 -8.06 -9.52
CA PHE A 93 10.02 -7.21 -9.20
C PHE A 93 10.97 -7.82 -8.15
N GLY A 94 10.73 -9.08 -7.75
CA GLY A 94 11.54 -9.78 -6.77
C GLY A 94 11.62 -9.03 -5.43
N GLU A 95 12.83 -8.85 -4.90
CA GLU A 95 13.04 -8.21 -3.61
C GLU A 95 12.74 -6.70 -3.58
N ARG A 96 12.59 -6.05 -4.74
CA ARG A 96 12.41 -4.59 -4.85
C ARG A 96 11.22 -4.09 -4.04
N TYR A 97 10.11 -4.84 -4.04
CA TYR A 97 8.88 -4.50 -3.33
C TYR A 97 8.51 -5.54 -2.26
N ALA A 98 9.52 -6.21 -1.69
CA ALA A 98 9.26 -7.31 -0.79
C ALA A 98 8.77 -6.89 0.60
N ILE A 99 9.24 -5.77 1.14
CA ILE A 99 9.01 -5.39 2.55
C ILE A 99 9.34 -3.92 2.82
N GLY A 100 8.59 -3.32 3.72
CA GLY A 100 8.91 -2.06 4.37
C GLY A 100 8.55 -0.82 3.55
N HIS A 101 9.18 0.30 3.89
CA HIS A 101 8.93 1.58 3.23
C HIS A 101 9.91 1.80 2.08
N ILE A 102 9.37 1.97 0.90
CA ILE A 102 10.10 2.13 -0.36
C ILE A 102 9.76 3.51 -0.94
N VAL A 103 10.75 4.22 -1.43
CA VAL A 103 10.57 5.53 -2.08
C VAL A 103 11.18 5.49 -3.47
N GLU A 104 10.37 5.73 -4.49
CA GLU A 104 10.80 5.77 -5.88
C GLU A 104 10.17 6.94 -6.63
N GLY A 105 11.00 7.80 -7.20
CA GLY A 105 10.53 8.97 -7.94
C GLY A 105 9.61 9.89 -7.11
N GLY A 106 9.87 10.00 -5.81
CA GLY A 106 9.04 10.78 -4.88
C GLY A 106 7.73 10.10 -4.46
N ARG A 107 7.45 8.89 -4.94
CA ARG A 107 6.29 8.08 -4.56
C ARG A 107 6.64 7.18 -3.38
N HIS A 108 5.71 7.01 -2.46
CA HIS A 108 5.88 6.20 -1.26
C HIS A 108 5.05 4.92 -1.33
N LEU A 109 5.69 3.78 -1.10
CA LEU A 109 5.06 2.47 -0.96
C LEU A 109 5.42 1.90 0.41
N PHE A 110 4.44 1.38 1.13
CA PHE A 110 4.66 0.58 2.32
C PHE A 110 4.13 -0.84 2.10
N VAL A 111 5.00 -1.84 2.26
CA VAL A 111 4.66 -3.25 2.10
C VAL A 111 4.79 -3.95 3.45
N SER A 112 3.65 -4.43 3.98
CA SER A 112 3.62 -5.22 5.22
C SER A 112 3.91 -6.68 4.93
N THR A 113 4.69 -7.32 5.80
CA THR A 113 4.91 -8.77 5.73
C THR A 113 3.72 -9.56 6.24
N GLY A 114 2.80 -8.91 6.95
CA GLY A 114 1.62 -9.54 7.52
C GLY A 114 1.93 -10.63 8.56
N ILE A 115 0.87 -11.26 9.05
CA ILE A 115 0.95 -12.31 10.10
C ILE A 115 0.85 -13.73 9.53
N GLY A 116 0.33 -13.87 8.33
CA GLY A 116 0.08 -15.16 7.66
C GLY A 116 1.31 -15.75 6.97
N THR A 117 1.10 -16.89 6.36
CA THR A 117 2.04 -17.56 5.46
C THR A 117 1.32 -17.93 4.16
N SER A 118 2.07 -18.15 3.09
CA SER A 118 1.57 -18.65 1.81
C SER A 118 2.31 -19.92 1.43
N ILE A 119 1.60 -20.90 0.85
CA ILE A 119 2.10 -22.19 0.35
C ILE A 119 2.68 -23.06 1.47
N LEU A 120 3.78 -22.64 2.10
CA LEU A 120 4.42 -23.34 3.20
C LEU A 120 4.29 -22.55 4.51
N PRO A 121 3.91 -23.19 5.64
CA PRO A 121 3.74 -22.51 6.91
C PRO A 121 5.10 -22.27 7.60
N VAL A 122 6.05 -21.68 6.88
CA VAL A 122 7.42 -21.43 7.34
C VAL A 122 7.78 -19.96 7.17
N ARG A 123 8.33 -19.36 8.24
CA ARG A 123 9.02 -18.07 8.20
C ARG A 123 10.43 -18.23 8.77
N PHE A 124 11.42 -17.72 8.07
CA PHE A 124 12.80 -17.70 8.54
C PHE A 124 13.39 -16.31 8.38
N ARG A 125 13.73 -15.66 9.49
CA ARG A 125 14.23 -14.26 9.57
C ARG A 125 13.29 -13.20 8.97
N VAL A 126 12.03 -13.55 8.79
CA VAL A 126 10.93 -12.66 8.39
C VAL A 126 9.78 -12.91 9.37
N PRO A 127 9.83 -12.33 10.58
CA PRO A 127 8.81 -12.57 11.60
C PRO A 127 7.43 -12.08 11.13
N PRO A 128 6.34 -12.63 11.69
CA PRO A 128 5.02 -12.05 11.53
C PRO A 128 5.00 -10.60 12.02
N GLU A 129 4.28 -9.72 11.31
CA GLU A 129 4.26 -8.29 11.58
C GLU A 129 2.85 -7.72 11.55
N ILE A 130 2.55 -6.87 12.54
CA ILE A 130 1.45 -5.91 12.51
C ILE A 130 2.07 -4.53 12.46
N SER A 131 1.80 -3.81 11.38
CA SER A 131 2.41 -2.50 11.14
C SER A 131 1.46 -1.38 11.55
N LEU A 132 1.93 -0.45 12.36
CA LEU A 132 1.22 0.81 12.66
C LEU A 132 1.86 1.93 11.85
N VAL A 133 1.14 2.42 10.84
CA VAL A 133 1.59 3.50 9.97
C VAL A 133 0.99 4.82 10.45
N THR A 134 1.83 5.77 10.82
CA THR A 134 1.40 7.13 11.18
C THR A 134 1.62 8.07 10.00
N ILE A 135 0.54 8.66 9.48
CA ILE A 135 0.57 9.63 8.39
C ILE A 135 0.37 11.02 8.97
N ARG A 136 1.21 11.96 8.56
CA ARG A 136 1.13 13.36 8.98
C ARG A 136 1.13 14.27 7.76
N SER A 137 0.39 15.39 7.84
CA SER A 137 0.50 16.44 6.82
C SER A 137 1.91 17.04 6.83
N ALA A 138 2.51 17.16 5.64
CA ALA A 138 3.76 17.90 5.46
C ALA A 138 3.53 19.43 5.49
N ILE A 139 2.27 19.88 5.30
CA ILE A 139 1.91 21.29 5.34
C ILE A 139 1.48 21.61 6.78
N PRO A 140 2.09 22.59 7.47
CA PRO A 140 1.61 23.02 8.77
C PRO A 140 0.15 23.47 8.65
N LEU A 141 -0.73 22.94 9.51
CA LEU A 141 -2.09 23.48 9.62
C LEU A 141 -1.96 24.94 10.01
N SER A 142 -2.43 25.87 9.16
CA SER A 142 -2.55 27.26 9.53
C SER A 142 -3.42 27.34 10.79
N GLN A 143 -2.86 27.89 11.85
CA GLN A 143 -3.61 28.15 13.08
C GLN A 143 -4.82 29.01 12.70
N PRO A 144 -6.04 28.73 13.20
CA PRO A 144 -7.14 29.65 13.03
C PRO A 144 -6.72 30.97 13.66
N SER A 145 -6.76 32.05 12.88
CA SER A 145 -6.59 33.42 13.36
C SER A 145 -7.59 33.64 14.48
N SER A 146 -7.09 33.88 15.68
CA SER A 146 -7.85 34.27 16.87
C SER A 146 -8.60 35.58 16.69
#